data_eb979fa4461dceb6293a94c5cd033ba8
#
_entry.id   eb979fa4461dceb6293a94c5cd033ba8
#
_cell.length_a   1.000
_cell.length_b   1.000
_cell.length_c   1.000
_cell.angle_alpha   90.00
_cell.angle_beta   90.00
_cell.angle_gamma   90.00
#
_symmetry.space_group_name_H-M   'P 1'
#
loop_
_entity.id
_entity.type
_entity.pdbx_description
1 polymer ?
#
loop_
_entity_poly.entity_id
_entity_poly.type
_entity_poly.pdbx_seq_one_letter_code
_entity_poly.pdbx_strand_id
1 'polypeptide(L)'
;RLESNNIPEPLKNCLKVQREIMLRLPDDFPLTKSEALAVARKRIQDFSEEEFTKLVDEGRILWIYINGEPRYFNRFFETLCKTDEVFAKRAGIRMSGMNDEVIRDYSMRTMREKGKMVNKIRCRASVRIKDEYFKKGKLVRVHLPIPCICEQQSDIRIEKIFPENGFIAPETAPQRTVCWE
;
A
#
# COMPACT_ATOMS: atom_id res chain seq x y z
N ARG A 1 0.07 15.88 -26.04
CA ARG A 1 -1.36 15.45 -26.25
C ARG A 1 -2.28 15.94 -25.13
N LEU A 2 -1.86 15.96 -23.86
CA LEU A 2 -2.69 16.47 -22.73
C LEU A 2 -2.99 17.98 -22.82
N GLU A 3 -2.21 18.72 -23.58
CA GLU A 3 -2.36 20.18 -23.81
C GLU A 3 -3.26 20.49 -25.02
N SER A 4 -3.73 19.48 -25.74
CA SER A 4 -4.62 19.66 -26.89
C SER A 4 -6.00 20.12 -26.42
N ASN A 5 -6.50 21.21 -27.01
CA ASN A 5 -7.83 21.75 -26.73
C ASN A 5 -8.98 20.88 -27.27
N ASN A 6 -8.68 19.85 -28.08
CA ASN A 6 -9.66 18.98 -28.70
C ASN A 6 -10.02 17.73 -27.86
N ILE A 7 -9.49 17.61 -26.64
CA ILE A 7 -9.80 16.49 -25.76
C ILE A 7 -10.80 16.94 -24.70
N PRO A 8 -11.95 16.26 -24.54
CA PRO A 8 -12.91 16.56 -23.48
C PRO A 8 -12.28 16.50 -22.08
N GLU A 9 -12.64 17.43 -21.19
CA GLU A 9 -12.06 17.52 -19.83
C GLU A 9 -12.14 16.21 -19.02
N PRO A 10 -13.25 15.43 -19.03
CA PRO A 10 -13.27 14.14 -18.32
C PRO A 10 -12.20 13.18 -18.84
N LEU A 11 -11.95 13.16 -20.14
CA LEU A 11 -10.90 12.32 -20.73
C LEU A 11 -9.50 12.82 -20.38
N LYS A 12 -9.28 14.16 -20.37
CA LYS A 12 -8.01 14.73 -19.91
C LYS A 12 -7.71 14.33 -18.47
N ASN A 13 -8.72 14.39 -17.60
CA ASN A 13 -8.54 14.00 -16.18
C ASN A 13 -8.23 12.52 -16.05
N CYS A 14 -8.90 11.65 -16.80
CA CYS A 14 -8.58 10.23 -16.85
C CYS A 14 -7.13 10.00 -17.32
N LEU A 15 -6.69 10.65 -18.39
CA LEU A 15 -5.33 10.54 -18.91
C LEU A 15 -4.27 11.07 -17.92
N LYS A 16 -4.57 12.14 -17.16
CA LYS A 16 -3.68 12.62 -16.09
C LYS A 16 -3.51 11.57 -15.01
N VAL A 17 -4.59 10.96 -14.55
CA VAL A 17 -4.54 9.89 -13.55
C VAL A 17 -3.74 8.69 -14.06
N GLN A 18 -3.99 8.26 -15.30
CA GLN A 18 -3.24 7.15 -15.92
C GLN A 18 -1.75 7.48 -16.02
N ARG A 19 -1.39 8.71 -16.38
CA ARG A 19 0.01 9.16 -16.42
C ARG A 19 0.67 9.07 -15.04
N GLU A 20 -0.01 9.52 -14.00
CA GLU A 20 0.52 9.46 -12.63
C GLU A 20 0.70 8.00 -12.15
N ILE A 21 -0.21 7.10 -12.51
CA ILE A 21 -0.06 5.67 -12.23
C ILE A 21 1.18 5.13 -12.96
N MET A 22 1.32 5.40 -14.27
CA MET A 22 2.46 4.93 -15.05
C MET A 22 3.81 5.45 -14.54
N LEU A 23 3.86 6.68 -14.02
CA LEU A 23 5.08 7.25 -13.44
C LEU A 23 5.50 6.54 -12.15
N ARG A 24 4.56 5.93 -11.42
CA ARG A 24 4.83 5.19 -10.18
C ARG A 24 5.21 3.73 -10.41
N LEU A 25 4.82 3.15 -11.53
CA LEU A 25 5.09 1.72 -11.82
C LEU A 25 6.57 1.33 -11.68
N PRO A 26 7.56 2.13 -12.14
CA PRO A 26 8.97 1.79 -11.94
C PRO A 26 9.40 1.71 -10.47
N ASP A 27 8.78 2.51 -9.59
CA ASP A 27 9.05 2.49 -8.15
C ASP A 27 8.43 1.27 -7.47
N ASP A 28 7.26 0.83 -7.96
CA ASP A 28 6.58 -0.35 -7.44
C ASP A 28 7.16 -1.66 -8.00
N PHE A 29 7.68 -1.64 -9.22
CA PHE A 29 8.25 -2.80 -9.92
C PHE A 29 9.70 -2.55 -10.35
N PRO A 30 10.63 -2.27 -9.42
CA PRO A 30 12.01 -1.97 -9.75
C PRO A 30 12.85 -3.21 -10.03
N LEU A 31 12.47 -4.39 -9.51
CA LEU A 31 13.32 -5.56 -9.45
C LEU A 31 13.39 -6.31 -10.77
N THR A 32 14.61 -6.63 -11.21
CA THR A 32 14.85 -7.69 -12.20
C THR A 32 14.66 -9.07 -11.57
N LYS A 33 14.60 -10.13 -12.37
CA LYS A 33 14.50 -11.51 -11.85
C LYS A 33 15.65 -11.85 -10.90
N SER A 34 16.88 -11.48 -11.27
CA SER A 34 18.06 -11.73 -10.44
C SER A 34 18.03 -11.01 -9.11
N GLU A 35 17.58 -9.75 -9.11
CA GLU A 35 17.40 -8.97 -7.87
C GLU A 35 16.29 -9.53 -6.98
N ALA A 36 15.18 -9.94 -7.57
CA ALA A 36 14.08 -10.57 -6.85
C ALA A 36 14.53 -11.89 -6.19
N LEU A 37 15.25 -12.74 -6.92
CA LEU A 37 15.87 -13.95 -6.37
C LEU A 37 16.83 -13.64 -5.22
N ALA A 38 17.67 -12.60 -5.38
CA ALA A 38 18.60 -12.18 -4.33
C ALA A 38 17.86 -11.69 -3.07
N VAL A 39 16.73 -11.00 -3.22
CA VAL A 39 15.86 -10.59 -2.10
C VAL A 39 15.35 -11.82 -1.33
N ALA A 40 14.83 -12.81 -2.03
CA ALA A 40 14.29 -14.02 -1.41
C ALA A 40 15.40 -14.85 -0.72
N ARG A 41 16.56 -15.03 -1.37
CA ARG A 41 17.70 -15.79 -0.85
C ARG A 41 18.35 -15.19 0.40
N LYS A 42 18.16 -13.92 0.67
CA LYS A 42 18.61 -13.31 1.95
C LYS A 42 17.94 -13.94 3.18
N ARG A 43 16.75 -14.51 3.02
CA ARG A 43 15.98 -15.13 4.10
C ARG A 43 15.81 -16.64 3.93
N ILE A 44 15.71 -17.11 2.69
CA ILE A 44 15.54 -18.52 2.33
C ILE A 44 16.71 -18.90 1.43
N GLN A 45 17.79 -19.42 2.00
CA GLN A 45 19.05 -19.65 1.27
C GLN A 45 18.90 -20.64 0.11
N ASP A 46 18.03 -21.63 0.27
CA ASP A 46 17.72 -22.67 -0.73
C ASP A 46 16.62 -22.29 -1.71
N PHE A 47 16.20 -20.99 -1.75
CA PHE A 47 15.17 -20.52 -2.67
C PHE A 47 15.63 -20.63 -4.11
N SER A 48 14.97 -21.51 -4.88
CA SER A 48 15.39 -21.85 -6.23
C SER A 48 14.75 -20.96 -7.29
N GLU A 49 15.32 -20.96 -8.49
CA GLU A 49 14.76 -20.25 -9.63
C GLU A 49 13.47 -20.92 -10.14
N GLU A 50 13.38 -22.24 -10.04
CA GLU A 50 12.19 -23.02 -10.39
C GLU A 50 11.04 -22.67 -9.45
N GLU A 51 11.30 -22.57 -8.16
CA GLU A 51 10.33 -22.15 -7.16
C GLU A 51 9.82 -20.72 -7.46
N PHE A 52 10.73 -19.81 -7.77
CA PHE A 52 10.37 -18.45 -8.16
C PHE A 52 9.46 -18.44 -9.38
N THR A 53 9.82 -19.16 -10.44
CA THR A 53 9.04 -19.25 -11.67
C THR A 53 7.65 -19.81 -11.42
N LYS A 54 7.55 -20.88 -10.62
CA LYS A 54 6.27 -21.45 -10.21
C LYS A 54 5.38 -20.42 -9.50
N LEU A 55 5.92 -19.65 -8.56
CA LEU A 55 5.18 -18.61 -7.86
C LEU A 55 4.72 -17.47 -8.77
N VAL A 56 5.49 -17.16 -9.81
CA VAL A 56 5.10 -16.21 -10.87
C VAL A 56 3.96 -16.77 -11.70
N ASP A 57 4.04 -18.02 -12.13
CA ASP A 57 3.03 -18.69 -12.96
C ASP A 57 1.70 -18.86 -12.19
N GLU A 58 1.77 -19.09 -10.88
CA GLU A 58 0.62 -19.14 -9.97
C GLU A 58 0.03 -17.74 -9.67
N GLY A 59 0.62 -16.65 -10.19
CA GLY A 59 0.18 -15.27 -9.94
C GLY A 59 0.45 -14.77 -8.52
N ARG A 60 1.29 -15.47 -7.74
CA ARG A 60 1.64 -15.13 -6.35
C ARG A 60 2.76 -14.09 -6.27
N ILE A 61 3.57 -13.98 -7.30
CA ILE A 61 4.56 -12.91 -7.49
C ILE A 61 4.08 -12.01 -8.63
N LEU A 62 3.72 -10.78 -8.30
CA LEU A 62 3.27 -9.81 -9.28
C LEU A 62 4.44 -9.28 -10.10
N TRP A 63 4.22 -9.14 -11.40
CA TRP A 63 5.19 -8.61 -12.33
C TRP A 63 4.52 -7.89 -13.50
N ILE A 64 5.26 -6.99 -14.16
CA ILE A 64 4.83 -6.26 -15.35
C ILE A 64 5.99 -6.10 -16.31
N TYR A 65 5.71 -5.75 -17.57
CA TYR A 65 6.74 -5.28 -18.49
C TYR A 65 6.97 -3.78 -18.32
N ILE A 66 8.23 -3.38 -18.13
CA ILE A 66 8.67 -1.98 -18.19
C ILE A 66 9.78 -1.90 -19.25
N ASN A 67 9.57 -1.12 -20.29
CA ASN A 67 10.49 -0.97 -21.42
C ASN A 67 10.90 -2.31 -22.09
N GLY A 68 9.95 -3.26 -22.15
CA GLY A 68 10.17 -4.56 -22.79
C GLY A 68 10.85 -5.60 -21.87
N GLU A 69 11.16 -5.26 -20.63
CA GLU A 69 11.76 -6.19 -19.67
C GLU A 69 10.78 -6.54 -18.54
N PRO A 70 10.74 -7.80 -18.07
CA PRO A 70 9.94 -8.16 -16.91
C PRO A 70 10.52 -7.52 -15.66
N ARG A 71 9.65 -6.87 -14.89
CA ARG A 71 9.96 -6.26 -13.61
C ARG A 71 9.02 -6.77 -12.54
N TYR A 72 9.56 -7.01 -11.35
CA TYR A 72 8.85 -7.66 -10.25
C TYR A 72 8.56 -6.68 -9.13
N PHE A 73 7.43 -6.90 -8.45
CA PHE A 73 6.95 -6.06 -7.37
C PHE A 73 7.95 -6.02 -6.21
N ASN A 74 8.28 -4.82 -5.75
CA ASN A 74 9.29 -4.60 -4.73
C ASN A 74 8.99 -5.27 -3.37
N ARG A 75 7.70 -5.49 -3.06
CA ARG A 75 7.24 -6.10 -1.80
C ARG A 75 6.71 -7.52 -1.98
N PHE A 76 7.06 -8.21 -3.06
CA PHE A 76 6.57 -9.56 -3.34
C PHE A 76 6.90 -10.53 -2.20
N PHE A 77 8.11 -10.48 -1.64
CA PHE A 77 8.53 -11.37 -0.57
C PHE A 77 7.71 -11.16 0.71
N GLU A 78 7.47 -9.91 1.08
CA GLU A 78 6.61 -9.56 2.21
C GLU A 78 5.17 -10.04 1.98
N THR A 79 4.67 -9.90 0.75
CA THR A 79 3.33 -10.39 0.37
C THR A 79 3.24 -11.90 0.49
N LEU A 80 4.23 -12.65 0.00
CA LEU A 80 4.29 -14.11 0.16
C LEU A 80 4.27 -14.51 1.64
N CYS A 81 5.08 -13.85 2.48
CA CYS A 81 5.10 -14.14 3.91
C CYS A 81 3.75 -13.84 4.61
N LYS A 82 2.99 -12.86 4.13
CA LYS A 82 1.67 -12.52 4.68
C LYS A 82 0.56 -13.47 4.23
N THR A 83 0.70 -14.06 3.05
CA THR A 83 -0.34 -14.88 2.44
C THR A 83 -0.09 -16.39 2.54
N ASP A 84 1.12 -16.79 2.95
CA ASP A 84 1.53 -18.19 3.06
C ASP A 84 2.29 -18.42 4.36
N GLU A 85 1.64 -19.12 5.27
CA GLU A 85 2.21 -19.43 6.60
C GLU A 85 3.44 -20.34 6.50
N VAL A 86 3.43 -21.30 5.56
CA VAL A 86 4.56 -22.22 5.34
C VAL A 86 5.77 -21.44 4.82
N PHE A 87 5.53 -20.53 3.87
CA PHE A 87 6.58 -19.66 3.35
C PHE A 87 7.13 -18.73 4.44
N ALA A 88 6.27 -18.14 5.25
CA ALA A 88 6.68 -17.28 6.37
C ALA A 88 7.53 -18.04 7.39
N LYS A 89 7.13 -19.25 7.79
CA LYS A 89 7.90 -20.11 8.70
C LYS A 89 9.28 -20.43 8.13
N ARG A 90 9.36 -20.80 6.85
CA ARG A 90 10.62 -21.07 6.15
C ARG A 90 11.53 -19.83 6.10
N ALA A 91 10.95 -18.65 5.95
CA ALA A 91 11.66 -17.38 5.97
C ALA A 91 12.10 -16.92 7.39
N GLY A 92 11.78 -17.69 8.42
CA GLY A 92 12.05 -17.35 9.81
C GLY A 92 11.24 -16.15 10.31
N ILE A 93 10.14 -15.81 9.63
CA ILE A 93 9.27 -14.71 10.00
C ILE A 93 8.17 -15.28 10.90
N ARG A 94 8.20 -14.87 12.16
CA ARG A 94 7.03 -15.09 13.02
C ARG A 94 5.97 -14.10 12.60
N MET A 95 4.82 -14.60 12.17
CA MET A 95 3.61 -13.80 12.05
C MET A 95 3.30 -13.29 13.46
N SER A 96 3.79 -12.08 13.77
CA SER A 96 3.51 -11.44 15.06
C SER A 96 2.10 -10.88 15.01
N GLY A 97 1.22 -11.46 15.74
CA GLY A 97 -0.14 -11.01 15.91
C GLY A 97 -0.92 -12.04 16.71
N MET A 98 -2.01 -11.65 17.30
CA MET A 98 -2.99 -12.63 17.78
C MET A 98 -3.21 -13.62 16.63
N ASN A 99 -3.22 -14.89 16.96
CA ASN A 99 -3.48 -15.97 16.01
C ASN A 99 -4.65 -15.57 15.11
N ASP A 100 -4.40 -15.34 13.83
CA ASP A 100 -5.39 -14.83 12.87
C ASP A 100 -6.65 -15.72 12.86
N GLU A 101 -6.51 -17.01 13.16
CA GLU A 101 -7.63 -17.94 13.34
C GLU A 101 -8.49 -17.55 14.54
N VAL A 102 -7.88 -17.20 15.66
CA VAL A 102 -8.63 -16.79 16.88
C VAL A 102 -9.39 -15.50 16.62
N ILE A 103 -8.76 -14.52 15.94
CA ILE A 103 -9.43 -13.27 15.58
C ILE A 103 -10.57 -13.53 14.61
N ARG A 104 -10.34 -14.34 13.60
CA ARG A 104 -11.36 -14.71 12.61
C ARG A 104 -12.53 -15.42 13.26
N ASP A 105 -12.27 -16.43 14.09
CA ASP A 105 -13.32 -17.20 14.76
C ASP A 105 -14.10 -16.36 15.76
N TYR A 106 -13.41 -15.47 16.50
CA TYR A 106 -14.07 -14.49 17.35
C TYR A 106 -14.96 -13.54 16.55
N SER A 107 -14.45 -13.00 15.44
CA SER A 107 -15.19 -12.09 14.58
C SER A 107 -16.40 -12.77 13.96
N MET A 108 -16.23 -13.98 13.41
CA MET A 108 -17.30 -14.77 12.81
C MET A 108 -18.39 -15.12 13.82
N ARG A 109 -18.01 -15.54 15.02
CA ARG A 109 -18.95 -15.81 16.10
C ARG A 109 -19.73 -14.57 16.52
N THR A 110 -19.01 -13.45 16.75
CA THR A 110 -19.62 -12.18 17.12
C THR A 110 -20.61 -11.68 16.07
N MET A 111 -20.26 -11.78 14.80
CA MET A 111 -21.13 -11.41 13.68
C MET A 111 -22.37 -12.31 13.61
N ARG A 112 -22.24 -13.61 13.85
CA ARG A 112 -23.40 -14.54 13.87
C ARG A 112 -24.33 -14.28 15.03
N GLU A 113 -23.79 -14.02 16.23
CA GLU A 113 -24.57 -13.82 17.45
C GLU A 113 -25.25 -12.45 17.52
N LYS A 114 -24.54 -11.39 17.07
CA LYS A 114 -24.97 -10.00 17.26
C LYS A 114 -25.36 -9.28 15.97
N GLY A 115 -25.23 -9.94 14.83
CA GLY A 115 -25.45 -9.34 13.51
C GLY A 115 -24.45 -8.24 13.13
N LYS A 116 -23.59 -7.83 14.06
CA LYS A 116 -22.55 -6.81 13.83
C LYS A 116 -21.38 -6.99 14.79
N MET A 117 -20.24 -6.48 14.39
CA MET A 117 -19.06 -6.32 15.24
C MET A 117 -18.62 -4.86 15.21
N VAL A 118 -18.46 -4.26 16.38
CA VAL A 118 -18.05 -2.86 16.53
C VAL A 118 -16.73 -2.83 17.27
N ASN A 119 -15.73 -2.19 16.66
CA ASN A 119 -14.41 -2.01 17.25
C ASN A 119 -14.09 -0.52 17.37
N LYS A 120 -13.44 -0.14 18.45
CA LYS A 120 -12.84 1.19 18.59
C LYS A 120 -11.35 1.08 18.27
N ILE A 121 -10.90 1.85 17.28
CA ILE A 121 -9.52 1.84 16.82
C ILE A 121 -8.91 3.21 17.11
N ARG A 122 -7.76 3.23 17.78
CA ARG A 122 -6.95 4.44 17.95
C ARG A 122 -5.72 4.31 17.06
N CYS A 123 -5.58 5.22 16.11
CA CYS A 123 -4.47 5.21 15.15
C CYS A 123 -3.52 6.38 15.40
N ARG A 124 -2.23 6.14 15.24
CA ARG A 124 -1.21 7.17 15.10
C ARG A 124 -0.54 6.99 13.75
N ALA A 125 -0.62 8.01 12.90
CA ALA A 125 0.03 8.03 11.61
C ALA A 125 1.06 9.14 11.54
N SER A 126 2.15 8.92 10.80
CA SER A 126 3.18 9.93 10.56
C SER A 126 3.76 9.76 9.16
N VAL A 127 4.17 10.87 8.57
CA VAL A 127 4.93 10.89 7.31
C VAL A 127 6.27 11.53 7.59
N ARG A 128 7.33 10.90 7.13
CA ARG A 128 8.68 11.45 7.16
C ARG A 128 9.17 11.63 5.73
N ILE A 129 9.53 12.84 5.37
CA ILE A 129 10.17 13.14 4.10
C ILE A 129 11.68 13.01 4.32
N LYS A 130 12.35 12.24 3.47
CA LYS A 130 13.80 12.11 3.54
C LYS A 130 14.47 13.38 3.06
N ASP A 131 15.61 13.73 3.67
CA ASP A 131 16.36 14.95 3.39
C ASP A 131 16.76 15.09 1.91
N GLU A 132 17.01 13.98 1.23
CA GLU A 132 17.36 13.92 -0.20
C GLU A 132 16.27 14.49 -1.13
N TYR A 133 15.00 14.54 -0.68
CA TYR A 133 13.88 15.10 -1.45
C TYR A 133 13.68 16.60 -1.20
N PHE A 134 14.36 17.18 -0.21
CA PHE A 134 14.29 18.61 0.03
C PHE A 134 15.18 19.36 -0.95
N LYS A 135 14.56 20.25 -1.74
CA LYS A 135 15.28 21.18 -2.62
C LYS A 135 15.02 22.59 -2.13
N LYS A 136 16.11 23.33 -1.85
CA LYS A 136 16.03 24.74 -1.40
C LYS A 136 15.15 25.57 -2.35
N GLY A 137 14.19 26.29 -1.81
CA GLY A 137 13.28 27.15 -2.58
C GLY A 137 12.14 26.42 -3.29
N LYS A 138 11.96 25.10 -3.04
CA LYS A 138 10.78 24.37 -3.52
C LYS A 138 9.75 24.21 -2.41
N LEU A 139 8.49 24.44 -2.77
CA LEU A 139 7.36 24.16 -1.90
C LEU A 139 7.17 22.64 -1.81
N VAL A 140 7.03 22.13 -0.60
CA VAL A 140 6.71 20.73 -0.34
C VAL A 140 5.31 20.67 0.24
N ARG A 141 4.42 19.98 -0.45
CA ARG A 141 3.05 19.74 0.01
C ARG A 141 2.91 18.30 0.49
N VAL A 142 2.49 18.13 1.74
CA VAL A 142 2.37 16.82 2.37
C VAL A 142 0.91 16.53 2.66
N HIS A 143 0.41 15.39 2.16
CA HIS A 143 -0.94 14.91 2.43
C HIS A 143 -0.86 13.62 3.24
N LEU A 144 -1.48 13.61 4.42
CA LEU A 144 -1.64 12.41 5.25
C LEU A 144 -3.11 11.99 5.22
N PRO A 145 -3.44 10.81 4.67
CA PRO A 145 -4.81 10.31 4.68
C PRO A 145 -5.34 10.12 6.10
N ILE A 146 -6.56 10.53 6.32
CA ILE A 146 -7.29 10.32 7.58
C ILE A 146 -8.66 9.69 7.28
N PRO A 147 -9.25 8.96 8.25
CA PRO A 147 -10.54 8.34 8.07
C PRO A 147 -11.64 9.34 7.69
N CYS A 148 -12.59 8.90 6.88
CA CYS A 148 -13.83 9.62 6.60
C CYS A 148 -15.04 8.82 7.13
N ILE A 149 -16.14 9.47 7.38
CA ILE A 149 -17.38 8.81 7.77
C ILE A 149 -17.94 8.03 6.58
N CYS A 150 -18.27 6.76 6.80
CA CYS A 150 -18.92 5.89 5.82
C CYS A 150 -19.76 4.83 6.55
N GLU A 151 -20.42 3.94 5.81
CA GLU A 151 -21.28 2.91 6.39
C GLU A 151 -20.56 1.98 7.40
N GLN A 152 -19.24 1.75 7.19
CA GLN A 152 -18.44 0.85 8.01
C GLN A 152 -17.70 1.56 9.13
N GLN A 153 -17.66 2.89 9.15
CA GLN A 153 -16.95 3.65 10.19
C GLN A 153 -17.62 4.96 10.52
N SER A 154 -17.75 5.23 11.80
CA SER A 154 -18.40 6.41 12.36
C SER A 154 -17.63 6.92 13.59
N ASP A 155 -18.07 8.02 14.17
CA ASP A 155 -17.48 8.61 15.40
C ASP A 155 -15.98 8.85 15.27
N ILE A 156 -15.56 9.45 14.14
CA ILE A 156 -14.18 9.75 13.87
C ILE A 156 -13.79 11.03 14.60
N ARG A 157 -12.77 10.93 15.46
CA ARG A 157 -12.22 12.06 16.20
C ARG A 157 -10.75 12.21 15.90
N ILE A 158 -10.33 13.41 15.50
CA ILE A 158 -8.93 13.76 15.36
C ILE A 158 -8.48 14.33 16.72
N GLU A 159 -7.68 13.55 17.44
CA GLU A 159 -7.22 13.95 18.77
C GLU A 159 -6.12 15.01 18.71
N LYS A 160 -5.21 14.89 17.74
CA LYS A 160 -4.07 15.80 17.57
C LYS A 160 -3.51 15.70 16.16
N ILE A 161 -3.09 16.85 15.63
CA ILE A 161 -2.22 16.95 14.44
C ILE A 161 -0.94 17.67 14.83
N PHE A 162 0.15 17.33 14.16
CA PHE A 162 1.41 18.05 14.33
C PHE A 162 2.18 18.06 12.99
N PRO A 163 2.67 19.22 12.53
CA PRO A 163 2.44 20.56 13.06
C PRO A 163 0.98 20.99 13.09
N GLU A 164 0.61 21.91 14.01
CA GLU A 164 -0.80 22.29 14.26
C GLU A 164 -1.44 23.09 13.12
N ASN A 165 -0.62 23.70 12.26
CA ASN A 165 -1.06 24.49 11.10
C ASN A 165 -1.54 23.66 9.90
N GLY A 166 -1.70 22.34 10.06
CA GLY A 166 -2.23 21.48 9.00
C GLY A 166 -3.69 21.78 8.69
N PHE A 167 -4.03 21.85 7.41
CA PHE A 167 -5.41 21.95 6.94
C PHE A 167 -6.06 20.57 6.93
N ILE A 168 -7.16 20.41 7.67
CA ILE A 168 -7.95 19.18 7.73
C ILE A 168 -9.07 19.30 6.70
N ALA A 169 -9.12 18.36 5.75
CA ALA A 169 -10.20 18.31 4.77
C ALA A 169 -11.56 18.04 5.44
N PRO A 170 -12.67 18.55 4.90
CA PRO A 170 -14.03 18.32 5.40
C PRO A 170 -14.34 16.82 5.54
N GLU A 171 -15.27 16.48 6.44
CA GLU A 171 -15.66 15.07 6.68
C GLU A 171 -16.29 14.39 5.45
N THR A 172 -16.88 15.19 4.59
CA THR A 172 -17.50 14.75 3.33
C THR A 172 -16.53 14.59 2.17
N ALA A 173 -15.24 14.94 2.35
CA ALA A 173 -14.25 14.82 1.28
C ALA A 173 -14.02 13.34 0.93
N PRO A 174 -14.11 12.94 -0.37
CA PRO A 174 -13.96 11.55 -0.79
C PRO A 174 -12.62 10.92 -0.40
N GLN A 175 -11.57 11.73 -0.39
CA GLN A 175 -10.24 11.36 0.11
C GLN A 175 -9.84 12.37 1.18
N ARG A 176 -10.30 12.13 2.38
CA ARG A 176 -10.04 13.02 3.51
C ARG A 176 -8.57 12.96 3.93
N THR A 177 -7.92 14.10 3.96
CA THR A 177 -6.50 14.23 4.33
C THR A 177 -6.29 15.40 5.28
N VAL A 178 -5.19 15.34 6.04
CA VAL A 178 -4.54 16.55 6.56
C VAL A 178 -3.46 16.95 5.58
N CYS A 179 -3.42 18.23 5.23
CA CYS A 179 -2.45 18.81 4.30
C CYS A 179 -1.58 19.85 5.01
N TRP A 180 -0.28 19.80 4.77
CA TRP A 180 0.70 20.81 5.18
C TRP A 180 1.45 21.35 3.95
N GLU A 181 1.74 22.64 3.97
CA GLU A 181 2.59 23.32 3.00
C GLU A 181 3.78 24.00 3.68
#